data_5a08db9782ead9e25e3f4dc4b8ea20bd
#
_entry.id   5a08db9782ead9e25e3f4dc4b8ea20bd
#
_cell.length_a   1.000
_cell.length_b   1.000
_cell.length_c   1.000
_cell.angle_alpha   90.00
_cell.angle_beta   90.00
_cell.angle_gamma   90.00
#
_symmetry.space_group_name_H-M   'P 1'
#
loop_
_entity.id
_entity.type
_entity.pdbx_description
1 polymer ?
#
loop_
_entity_poly.entity_id
_entity_poly.type
_entity_poly.pdbx_seq_one_letter_code
_entity_poly.pdbx_strand_id
1 'polypeptide(L)'
;LMPDEYEYKDKIVGNYGPYIQSERIEIYHAYIKRLIEIGRAYPCFCKKETLEELRKNQEEKKMRTGYYGRFAKCRSISIEEAITRIKNGESYVIRFKSEGDFNNKIIFEDLSKGKLSLSENDIDDVIMKSDTMLPTYHFAHVVDDHLMHTTHVVRGEEWLPSVTKHIEMFRALGLKPVSYTHLRAHETSLHL
;
A
#
# COMPACT_ATOMS: atom_id res chain seq x y z
N LEU A 1 7.59 27.24 7.91
CA LEU A 1 6.55 27.03 6.91
C LEU A 1 5.35 26.36 7.59
N MET A 2 4.17 26.96 7.43
CA MET A 2 2.93 26.33 7.86
C MET A 2 2.34 25.61 6.66
N PRO A 3 1.84 24.37 6.81
CA PRO A 3 1.09 23.70 5.74
C PRO A 3 -0.19 24.47 5.40
N ASP A 4 -0.65 24.35 4.16
CA ASP A 4 -1.93 24.92 3.71
C ASP A 4 -3.12 24.11 4.23
N GLU A 5 -2.90 22.83 4.49
CA GLU A 5 -3.88 21.89 5.01
C GLU A 5 -3.30 21.07 6.16
N TYR A 6 -3.96 21.09 7.31
CA TYR A 6 -3.50 20.36 8.49
C TYR A 6 -4.58 20.29 9.58
N GLU A 7 -4.35 19.41 10.53
CA GLU A 7 -5.06 19.35 11.80
C GLU A 7 -4.07 19.39 12.95
N TYR A 8 -4.26 20.32 13.87
CA TYR A 8 -3.41 20.46 15.04
C TYR A 8 -4.18 21.14 16.19
N LYS A 9 -4.25 20.49 17.36
CA LYS A 9 -4.91 21.01 18.58
C LYS A 9 -6.30 21.60 18.30
N ASP A 10 -7.22 20.78 17.89
CA ASP A 10 -8.63 21.14 17.60
C ASP A 10 -8.82 22.19 16.49
N LYS A 11 -7.76 22.56 15.80
CA LYS A 11 -7.81 23.46 14.66
C LYS A 11 -7.63 22.66 13.37
N ILE A 12 -8.66 22.66 12.54
CA ILE A 12 -8.64 22.09 11.18
C ILE A 12 -8.49 23.24 10.21
N VAL A 13 -7.52 23.14 9.30
CA VAL A 13 -7.27 24.10 8.21
C VAL A 13 -7.23 23.32 6.91
N GLY A 14 -8.03 23.72 5.92
CA GLY A 14 -8.15 23.07 4.63
C GLY A 14 -9.54 22.49 4.41
N ASN A 15 -9.75 21.88 3.22
CA ASN A 15 -11.05 21.45 2.73
C ASN A 15 -11.18 19.93 2.58
N TYR A 16 -10.12 19.15 2.85
CA TYR A 16 -10.04 17.71 2.57
C TYR A 16 -9.90 16.85 3.81
N GLY A 17 -10.16 17.43 5.01
CA GLY A 17 -10.16 16.71 6.27
C GLY A 17 -11.22 15.59 6.35
N PRO A 18 -11.22 14.82 7.45
CA PRO A 18 -10.26 14.89 8.56
C PRO A 18 -8.84 14.51 8.14
N TYR A 19 -7.81 15.02 8.85
CA TYR A 19 -6.40 14.78 8.51
C TYR A 19 -5.72 13.75 9.43
N ILE A 20 -6.42 13.30 10.46
CA ILE A 20 -5.94 12.24 11.37
C ILE A 20 -6.38 10.89 10.82
N GLN A 21 -5.43 9.98 10.59
CA GLN A 21 -5.69 8.68 9.98
C GLN A 21 -6.79 7.88 10.71
N SER A 22 -6.82 7.90 12.05
CA SER A 22 -7.83 7.20 12.84
C SER A 22 -9.26 7.71 12.65
N GLU A 23 -9.43 8.93 12.17
CA GLU A 23 -10.75 9.53 11.89
C GLU A 23 -11.24 9.24 10.47
N ARG A 24 -10.39 8.60 9.64
CA ARG A 24 -10.65 8.27 8.23
C ARG A 24 -10.95 6.79 8.00
N ILE A 25 -11.18 6.02 9.05
CA ILE A 25 -11.35 4.55 8.97
C ILE A 25 -12.43 4.16 7.96
N GLU A 26 -13.60 4.77 8.01
CA GLU A 26 -14.72 4.48 7.12
C GLU A 26 -14.38 4.75 5.65
N ILE A 27 -13.57 5.77 5.40
CA ILE A 27 -13.09 6.10 4.05
C ILE A 27 -12.22 4.95 3.54
N TYR A 28 -11.22 4.52 4.31
CA TYR A 28 -10.35 3.41 3.90
C TYR A 28 -11.12 2.12 3.70
N HIS A 29 -12.11 1.83 4.57
CA HIS A 29 -12.96 0.65 4.45
C HIS A 29 -13.76 0.64 3.14
N ALA A 30 -14.28 1.79 2.70
CA ALA A 30 -14.98 1.90 1.43
C ALA A 30 -14.08 1.52 0.25
N TYR A 31 -12.84 2.00 0.23
CA TYR A 31 -11.86 1.65 -0.82
C TYR A 31 -11.40 0.19 -0.74
N ILE A 32 -11.21 -0.36 0.46
CA ILE A 32 -10.89 -1.78 0.65
C ILE A 32 -12.03 -2.66 0.16
N LYS A 33 -13.28 -2.32 0.51
CA LYS A 33 -14.48 -3.01 0.02
C LYS A 33 -14.51 -3.01 -1.50
N ARG A 34 -14.24 -1.87 -2.13
CA ARG A 34 -14.15 -1.79 -3.59
C ARG A 34 -13.09 -2.72 -4.17
N LEU A 35 -11.91 -2.81 -3.58
CA LEU A 35 -10.86 -3.73 -4.02
C LEU A 35 -11.30 -5.21 -3.87
N ILE A 36 -12.00 -5.56 -2.80
CA ILE A 36 -12.53 -6.91 -2.60
C ILE A 36 -13.57 -7.23 -3.67
N GLU A 37 -14.51 -6.31 -3.94
CA GLU A 37 -15.57 -6.49 -4.95
C GLU A 37 -15.03 -6.74 -6.35
N ILE A 38 -13.94 -6.08 -6.72
CA ILE A 38 -13.28 -6.27 -8.03
C ILE A 38 -12.22 -7.37 -8.03
N GLY A 39 -12.10 -8.15 -6.94
CA GLY A 39 -11.14 -9.25 -6.82
C GLY A 39 -9.67 -8.84 -6.66
N ARG A 40 -9.40 -7.57 -6.30
CA ARG A 40 -8.05 -7.02 -6.10
C ARG A 40 -7.62 -6.95 -4.64
N ALA A 41 -8.43 -7.46 -3.72
CA ALA A 41 -8.04 -7.68 -2.33
C ALA A 41 -8.72 -8.94 -1.77
N TYR A 42 -8.12 -9.53 -0.75
CA TYR A 42 -8.60 -10.75 -0.12
C TYR A 42 -8.14 -10.86 1.34
N PRO A 43 -8.88 -11.58 2.21
CA PRO A 43 -8.47 -11.88 3.57
C PRO A 43 -7.36 -12.94 3.58
N CYS A 44 -6.32 -12.69 4.36
CA CYS A 44 -5.21 -13.61 4.57
C CYS A 44 -5.13 -14.01 6.03
N PHE A 45 -5.19 -15.30 6.30
CA PHE A 45 -5.20 -15.91 7.63
C PHE A 45 -3.83 -16.52 8.02
N CYS A 46 -2.78 -16.23 7.25
CA CYS A 46 -1.44 -16.72 7.58
C CYS A 46 -0.94 -16.11 8.89
N LYS A 47 -0.55 -16.97 9.82
CA LYS A 47 0.07 -16.58 11.08
C LYS A 47 1.50 -16.08 10.86
N LYS A 48 2.01 -15.32 11.82
CA LYS A 48 3.36 -14.76 11.77
C LYS A 48 4.41 -15.85 11.56
N GLU A 49 4.31 -16.95 12.30
CA GLU A 49 5.22 -18.08 12.22
C GLU A 49 5.27 -18.68 10.81
N THR A 50 4.11 -18.85 10.16
CA THR A 50 4.02 -19.35 8.79
C THR A 50 4.69 -18.41 7.78
N LEU A 51 4.59 -17.11 8.00
CA LEU A 51 5.23 -16.12 7.12
C LEU A 51 6.75 -16.06 7.35
N GLU A 52 7.21 -16.24 8.57
CA GLU A 52 8.63 -16.34 8.91
C GLU A 52 9.27 -17.60 8.32
N GLU A 53 8.60 -18.75 8.43
CA GLU A 53 9.02 -20.00 7.77
C GLU A 53 9.08 -19.87 6.26
N LEU A 54 8.07 -19.23 5.66
CA LEU A 54 8.07 -18.95 4.23
C LEU A 54 9.29 -18.13 3.83
N ARG A 55 9.56 -17.04 4.53
CA ARG A 55 10.69 -16.17 4.28
C ARG A 55 12.01 -16.92 4.37
N LYS A 56 12.21 -17.68 5.45
CA LYS A 56 13.40 -18.50 5.66
C LYS A 56 13.62 -19.50 4.53
N ASN A 57 12.57 -20.20 4.12
CA ASN A 57 12.63 -21.15 3.00
C ASN A 57 12.99 -20.48 1.67
N GLN A 58 12.49 -19.25 1.43
CA GLN A 58 12.85 -18.47 0.25
C GLN A 58 14.33 -18.05 0.30
N GLU A 59 14.83 -17.60 1.44
CA GLU A 59 16.24 -17.20 1.65
C GLU A 59 17.19 -18.40 1.44
N GLU A 60 16.89 -19.55 2.04
CA GLU A 60 17.68 -20.79 1.87
C GLU A 60 17.77 -21.22 0.40
N LYS A 61 16.70 -21.04 -0.35
CA LYS A 61 16.65 -21.35 -1.79
C LYS A 61 17.15 -20.21 -2.69
N LYS A 62 17.71 -19.16 -2.09
CA LYS A 62 18.17 -17.95 -2.82
C LYS A 62 17.09 -17.34 -3.72
N MET A 63 15.85 -17.41 -3.30
CA MET A 63 14.70 -16.82 -3.97
C MET A 63 14.42 -15.44 -3.38
N ARG A 64 13.76 -14.59 -4.16
CA ARG A 64 13.24 -13.33 -3.65
C ARG A 64 12.24 -13.59 -2.53
N THR A 65 12.37 -12.88 -1.41
CA THR A 65 11.46 -13.00 -0.28
C THR A 65 10.17 -12.20 -0.53
N GLY A 66 9.05 -12.73 -0.03
CA GLY A 66 7.77 -12.04 -0.12
C GLY A 66 6.57 -12.97 -0.26
N TYR A 67 5.38 -12.39 -0.17
CA TYR A 67 4.11 -13.10 -0.30
C TYR A 67 3.53 -12.83 -1.71
N TYR A 68 3.89 -13.66 -2.66
CA TYR A 68 3.56 -13.51 -4.07
C TYR A 68 3.35 -14.86 -4.78
N GLY A 69 2.66 -14.86 -5.89
CA GLY A 69 2.46 -16.01 -6.76
C GLY A 69 2.04 -17.27 -5.98
N ARG A 70 2.75 -18.38 -6.16
CA ARG A 70 2.50 -19.66 -5.48
C ARG A 70 2.72 -19.61 -3.96
N PHE A 71 3.41 -18.62 -3.46
CA PHE A 71 3.65 -18.43 -2.03
C PHE A 71 2.51 -17.71 -1.33
N ALA A 72 1.62 -17.07 -2.07
CA ALA A 72 0.45 -16.34 -1.57
C ALA A 72 -0.75 -17.30 -1.41
N LYS A 73 -0.66 -18.24 -0.47
CA LYS A 73 -1.61 -19.34 -0.29
C LYS A 73 -3.07 -18.91 -0.14
N CYS A 74 -3.33 -17.77 0.51
CA CYS A 74 -4.70 -17.29 0.73
C CYS A 74 -5.32 -16.61 -0.50
N ARG A 75 -4.57 -16.39 -1.59
CA ARG A 75 -5.09 -15.78 -2.82
C ARG A 75 -6.26 -16.53 -3.46
N SER A 76 -6.30 -17.85 -3.28
CA SER A 76 -7.28 -18.76 -3.88
C SER A 76 -8.35 -19.25 -2.90
N ILE A 77 -8.41 -18.66 -1.70
CA ILE A 77 -9.45 -19.00 -0.72
C ILE A 77 -10.81 -18.58 -1.27
N SER A 78 -11.81 -19.45 -1.14
CA SER A 78 -13.16 -19.10 -1.59
C SER A 78 -13.81 -18.07 -0.65
N ILE A 79 -14.77 -17.34 -1.18
CA ILE A 79 -15.50 -16.33 -0.38
C ILE A 79 -16.22 -17.01 0.79
N GLU A 80 -16.81 -18.18 0.57
CA GLU A 80 -17.53 -18.96 1.59
C GLU A 80 -16.59 -19.41 2.71
N GLU A 81 -15.41 -19.91 2.36
CA GLU A 81 -14.38 -20.28 3.33
C GLU A 81 -13.91 -19.06 4.13
N ALA A 82 -13.63 -17.96 3.44
CA ALA A 82 -13.20 -16.72 4.09
C ALA A 82 -14.24 -16.21 5.08
N ILE A 83 -15.52 -16.17 4.70
CA ILE A 83 -16.63 -15.78 5.57
C ILE A 83 -16.73 -16.71 6.78
N THR A 84 -16.61 -18.02 6.56
CA THR A 84 -16.69 -19.01 7.64
C THR A 84 -15.58 -18.81 8.65
N ARG A 85 -14.34 -18.60 8.21
CA ARG A 85 -13.19 -18.37 9.07
C ARG A 85 -13.30 -17.07 9.86
N ILE A 86 -13.77 -15.99 9.20
CA ILE A 86 -14.02 -14.69 9.87
C ILE A 86 -15.12 -14.84 10.95
N LYS A 87 -16.22 -15.54 10.63
CA LYS A 87 -17.31 -15.79 11.61
C LYS A 87 -16.86 -16.63 12.79
N ASN A 88 -15.89 -17.51 12.60
CA ASN A 88 -15.29 -18.33 13.65
C ASN A 88 -14.25 -17.54 14.47
N GLY A 89 -14.05 -16.25 14.21
CA GLY A 89 -13.15 -15.38 14.97
C GLY A 89 -11.67 -15.56 14.63
N GLU A 90 -11.32 -16.17 13.48
CA GLU A 90 -9.93 -16.27 13.08
C GLU A 90 -9.35 -14.89 12.79
N SER A 91 -8.16 -14.61 13.31
CA SER A 91 -7.42 -13.39 13.00
C SER A 91 -7.00 -13.39 11.54
N TYR A 92 -7.17 -12.25 10.88
CA TYR A 92 -6.81 -12.07 9.47
C TYR A 92 -6.23 -10.68 9.22
N VAL A 93 -5.67 -10.49 8.05
CA VAL A 93 -5.33 -9.19 7.46
C VAL A 93 -5.97 -9.12 6.09
N ILE A 94 -6.20 -7.92 5.57
CA ILE A 94 -6.55 -7.78 4.16
C ILE A 94 -5.28 -7.50 3.37
N ARG A 95 -5.08 -8.27 2.30
CA ARG A 95 -3.98 -8.06 1.35
C ARG A 95 -4.50 -7.52 0.03
N PHE A 96 -3.74 -6.62 -0.54
CA PHE A 96 -3.87 -6.24 -1.94
C PHE A 96 -3.39 -7.41 -2.80
N LYS A 97 -4.17 -7.79 -3.80
CA LYS A 97 -3.83 -8.82 -4.77
C LYS A 97 -3.12 -8.17 -5.96
N SER A 98 -1.81 -8.26 -5.98
CA SER A 98 -1.03 -7.74 -7.10
C SER A 98 -1.23 -8.60 -8.36
N GLU A 99 -1.31 -7.96 -9.52
CA GLU A 99 -1.37 -8.59 -10.84
C GLU A 99 -0.12 -8.30 -11.68
N GLY A 100 0.85 -7.59 -11.10
CA GLY A 100 2.11 -7.32 -11.78
C GLY A 100 3.02 -8.54 -11.88
N ASP A 101 3.99 -8.45 -12.77
CA ASP A 101 5.06 -9.42 -12.93
C ASP A 101 6.41 -8.71 -12.68
N PHE A 102 7.17 -9.22 -11.72
CA PHE A 102 8.48 -8.67 -11.38
C PHE A 102 9.47 -8.64 -12.55
N ASN A 103 9.29 -9.49 -13.56
CA ASN A 103 10.12 -9.50 -14.77
C ASN A 103 9.79 -8.34 -15.71
N ASN A 104 8.60 -7.80 -15.62
CA ASN A 104 8.21 -6.63 -16.38
C ASN A 104 8.75 -5.35 -15.75
N LYS A 105 8.81 -4.29 -16.54
CA LYS A 105 9.26 -2.97 -16.08
C LYS A 105 8.14 -1.95 -16.23
N ILE A 106 7.99 -1.16 -15.18
CA ILE A 106 7.18 0.06 -15.23
C ILE A 106 8.11 1.26 -15.36
N ILE A 107 7.78 2.13 -16.30
CA ILE A 107 8.52 3.38 -16.53
C ILE A 107 7.67 4.52 -16.00
N PHE A 108 8.28 5.37 -15.19
CA PHE A 108 7.65 6.60 -14.68
C PHE A 108 8.68 7.73 -14.65
N GLU A 109 8.19 8.94 -14.55
CA GLU A 109 9.03 10.13 -14.46
C GLU A 109 9.08 10.60 -13.02
N ASP A 110 10.31 10.70 -12.49
CA ASP A 110 10.60 11.33 -11.21
C ASP A 110 11.13 12.73 -11.49
N LEU A 111 10.60 13.74 -10.80
CA LEU A 111 10.91 15.13 -11.11
C LEU A 111 12.35 15.52 -10.80
N SER A 112 13.04 14.80 -9.92
CA SER A 112 14.46 15.04 -9.61
C SER A 112 15.41 14.12 -10.36
N LYS A 113 14.99 12.88 -10.64
CA LYS A 113 15.84 11.83 -11.23
C LYS A 113 15.53 11.56 -12.69
N GLY A 114 14.49 12.19 -13.24
CA GLY A 114 14.05 11.98 -14.61
C GLY A 114 13.37 10.61 -14.79
N LYS A 115 13.54 10.04 -15.97
CA LYS A 115 12.88 8.78 -16.35
C LYS A 115 13.51 7.58 -15.66
N LEU A 116 12.71 6.87 -14.85
CA LEU A 116 13.12 5.70 -14.11
C LEU A 116 12.40 4.45 -14.62
N SER A 117 13.06 3.30 -14.49
CA SER A 117 12.55 1.98 -14.87
C SER A 117 12.73 1.02 -13.70
N LEU A 118 11.63 0.60 -13.09
CA LEU A 118 11.62 -0.34 -11.97
C LEU A 118 10.80 -1.59 -12.32
N SER A 119 11.05 -2.70 -11.62
CA SER A 119 10.21 -3.89 -11.75
C SER A 119 8.80 -3.60 -11.28
N GLU A 120 7.80 -4.19 -11.94
CA GLU A 120 6.44 -4.15 -11.44
C GLU A 120 6.36 -4.79 -10.05
N ASN A 121 5.39 -4.33 -9.27
CA ASN A 121 5.07 -4.99 -8.00
C ASN A 121 4.33 -6.30 -8.30
N ASP A 122 4.73 -7.39 -7.64
CA ASP A 122 4.03 -8.67 -7.67
C ASP A 122 3.76 -9.22 -6.26
N ILE A 123 4.08 -8.41 -5.24
CA ILE A 123 3.89 -8.77 -3.83
C ILE A 123 2.49 -8.37 -3.39
N ASP A 124 1.81 -9.30 -2.71
CA ASP A 124 0.53 -9.04 -2.07
C ASP A 124 0.75 -8.36 -0.71
N ASP A 125 0.85 -7.05 -0.74
CA ASP A 125 1.05 -6.24 0.46
C ASP A 125 -0.17 -6.27 1.39
N VAL A 126 0.06 -6.23 2.70
CA VAL A 126 -1.02 -6.00 3.67
C VAL A 126 -1.51 -4.57 3.52
N ILE A 127 -2.81 -4.40 3.33
CA ILE A 127 -3.44 -3.07 3.21
C ILE A 127 -4.28 -2.69 4.43
N MET A 128 -4.72 -3.69 5.22
CA MET A 128 -5.44 -3.45 6.48
C MET A 128 -5.14 -4.56 7.49
N LYS A 129 -5.01 -4.19 8.76
CA LYS A 129 -4.91 -5.12 9.89
C LYS A 129 -6.27 -5.23 10.57
N SER A 130 -6.70 -6.44 10.92
CA SER A 130 -8.01 -6.65 11.54
C SER A 130 -8.09 -6.26 13.02
N ASP A 131 -6.97 -6.22 13.73
CA ASP A 131 -6.89 -5.85 15.14
C ASP A 131 -7.16 -4.35 15.39
N THR A 132 -6.64 -3.52 14.50
CA THR A 132 -6.79 -2.05 14.59
C THR A 132 -7.81 -1.49 13.61
N MET A 133 -8.22 -2.26 12.61
CA MET A 133 -9.04 -1.82 11.48
C MET A 133 -8.42 -0.66 10.67
N LEU A 134 -7.17 -0.31 10.95
CA LEU A 134 -6.43 0.75 10.28
C LEU A 134 -5.74 0.23 9.02
N PRO A 135 -5.63 1.07 7.99
CA PRO A 135 -4.86 0.76 6.79
C PRO A 135 -3.36 0.74 7.13
N THR A 136 -2.60 0.05 6.30
CA THR A 136 -1.16 0.20 6.29
C THR A 136 -0.76 1.47 5.52
N TYR A 137 0.48 1.94 5.75
CA TYR A 137 1.01 3.15 5.14
C TYR A 137 0.81 3.21 3.62
N HIS A 138 1.16 2.13 2.90
CA HIS A 138 1.09 2.12 1.44
C HIS A 138 -0.32 2.32 0.90
N PHE A 139 -1.31 1.76 1.59
CA PHE A 139 -2.70 1.90 1.17
C PHE A 139 -3.28 3.26 1.58
N ALA A 140 -3.00 3.70 2.81
CA ALA A 140 -3.42 5.03 3.27
C ALA A 140 -2.90 6.13 2.33
N HIS A 141 -1.60 6.07 1.96
CA HIS A 141 -0.97 6.98 1.02
C HIS A 141 -1.79 7.12 -0.29
N VAL A 142 -2.17 5.99 -0.91
CA VAL A 142 -2.92 6.02 -2.17
C VAL A 142 -4.29 6.67 -2.03
N VAL A 143 -5.02 6.34 -0.96
CA VAL A 143 -6.37 6.87 -0.72
C VAL A 143 -6.32 8.36 -0.34
N ASP A 144 -5.40 8.71 0.55
CA ASP A 144 -5.29 10.08 1.06
C ASP A 144 -4.78 11.03 -0.01
N ASP A 145 -3.77 10.64 -0.77
CA ASP A 145 -3.27 11.46 -1.87
C ASP A 145 -4.34 11.74 -2.91
N HIS A 146 -5.17 10.76 -3.21
CA HIS A 146 -6.30 10.97 -4.12
C HIS A 146 -7.33 11.95 -3.55
N LEU A 147 -7.79 11.71 -2.31
CA LEU A 147 -8.87 12.49 -1.70
C LEU A 147 -8.45 13.88 -1.24
N MET A 148 -7.18 14.04 -0.86
CA MET A 148 -6.61 15.34 -0.51
C MET A 148 -6.08 16.10 -1.73
N HIS A 149 -6.30 15.58 -2.94
CA HIS A 149 -5.85 16.19 -4.20
C HIS A 149 -4.34 16.46 -4.24
N THR A 150 -3.55 15.59 -3.60
CA THR A 150 -2.09 15.66 -3.66
C THR A 150 -1.63 15.51 -5.12
N THR A 151 -0.88 16.47 -5.61
CA THR A 151 -0.36 16.45 -6.98
C THR A 151 1.07 15.92 -7.04
N HIS A 152 1.89 16.25 -6.04
CA HIS A 152 3.30 15.93 -5.96
C HIS A 152 3.68 15.39 -4.58
N VAL A 153 4.42 14.30 -4.56
CA VAL A 153 4.97 13.69 -3.34
C VAL A 153 6.48 13.86 -3.35
N VAL A 154 7.01 14.54 -2.32
CA VAL A 154 8.45 14.71 -2.10
C VAL A 154 8.87 13.86 -0.93
N ARG A 155 9.84 12.96 -1.13
CA ARG A 155 10.29 12.03 -0.08
C ARG A 155 11.72 11.54 -0.31
N GLY A 156 12.28 10.83 0.67
CA GLY A 156 13.61 10.26 0.57
C GLY A 156 13.72 9.16 -0.49
N GLU A 157 14.91 8.98 -1.02
CA GLU A 157 15.23 8.00 -2.07
C GLU A 157 14.97 6.55 -1.64
N GLU A 158 15.04 6.26 -0.35
CA GLU A 158 14.72 4.95 0.24
C GLU A 158 13.30 4.47 -0.03
N TRP A 159 12.39 5.39 -0.39
CA TRP A 159 11.00 5.07 -0.74
C TRP A 159 10.79 4.71 -2.21
N LEU A 160 11.82 4.83 -3.03
CA LEU A 160 11.75 4.55 -4.47
C LEU A 160 11.20 3.15 -4.79
N PRO A 161 11.59 2.08 -4.07
CA PRO A 161 11.04 0.74 -4.33
C PRO A 161 9.53 0.62 -4.09
N SER A 162 8.92 1.55 -3.36
CA SER A 162 7.49 1.55 -3.08
C SER A 162 6.64 2.16 -4.18
N VAL A 163 7.24 2.87 -5.14
CA VAL A 163 6.51 3.59 -6.20
C VAL A 163 5.67 2.64 -7.04
N THR A 164 6.22 1.49 -7.43
CA THR A 164 5.53 0.56 -8.33
C THR A 164 4.30 -0.06 -7.69
N LYS A 165 4.33 -0.35 -6.37
CA LYS A 165 3.15 -0.81 -5.64
C LYS A 165 2.08 0.28 -5.51
N HIS A 166 2.48 1.54 -5.29
CA HIS A 166 1.53 2.65 -5.23
C HIS A 166 0.86 2.87 -6.60
N ILE A 167 1.64 2.89 -7.68
CA ILE A 167 1.11 3.03 -9.05
C ILE A 167 0.12 1.90 -9.35
N GLU A 168 0.42 0.67 -8.95
CA GLU A 168 -0.49 -0.46 -9.14
C GLU A 168 -1.79 -0.28 -8.34
N MET A 169 -1.72 0.14 -7.07
CA MET A 169 -2.90 0.37 -6.25
C MET A 169 -3.76 1.52 -6.81
N PHE A 170 -3.17 2.63 -7.25
CA PHE A 170 -3.89 3.70 -7.93
C PHE A 170 -4.65 3.17 -9.14
N ARG A 171 -3.98 2.41 -10.01
CA ARG A 171 -4.59 1.82 -11.22
C ARG A 171 -5.70 0.84 -10.89
N ALA A 172 -5.52 -0.02 -9.90
CA ALA A 172 -6.53 -0.98 -9.47
C ALA A 172 -7.81 -0.30 -8.98
N LEU A 173 -7.68 0.86 -8.35
CA LEU A 173 -8.81 1.68 -7.91
C LEU A 173 -9.39 2.58 -9.00
N GLY A 174 -8.79 2.61 -10.20
CA GLY A 174 -9.17 3.52 -11.29
C GLY A 174 -8.78 4.96 -11.03
N LEU A 175 -7.78 5.20 -10.18
CA LEU A 175 -7.30 6.52 -9.78
C LEU A 175 -6.05 6.92 -10.57
N LYS A 176 -5.83 8.21 -10.73
CA LYS A 176 -4.62 8.74 -11.35
C LYS A 176 -3.48 8.77 -10.33
N PRO A 177 -2.33 8.16 -10.63
CA PRO A 177 -1.15 8.29 -9.77
C PRO A 177 -0.68 9.73 -9.65
N VAL A 178 -0.11 10.07 -8.48
CA VAL A 178 0.56 11.35 -8.22
C VAL A 178 1.92 11.42 -8.91
N SER A 179 2.50 12.62 -8.99
CA SER A 179 3.89 12.80 -9.41
C SER A 179 4.83 12.59 -8.22
N TYR A 180 5.98 11.97 -8.46
CA TYR A 180 6.96 11.66 -7.41
C TYR A 180 8.25 12.46 -7.58
N THR A 181 8.85 12.83 -6.44
CA THR A 181 10.17 13.46 -6.36
C THR A 181 10.96 12.78 -5.24
N HIS A 182 12.05 12.09 -5.60
CA HIS A 182 12.89 11.39 -4.62
C HIS A 182 14.23 12.11 -4.45
N LEU A 183 14.47 12.65 -3.26
CA LEU A 183 15.65 13.41 -2.90
C LEU A 183 16.65 12.52 -2.13
N ARG A 184 17.95 12.78 -2.33
CA ARG A 184 19.00 12.17 -1.51
C ARG A 184 19.00 12.78 -0.11
N ALA A 185 19.47 12.04 0.89
CA ALA A 185 19.52 12.49 2.28
C ALA A 185 20.27 13.84 2.48
N HIS A 186 21.28 14.12 1.64
CA HIS A 186 22.01 15.39 1.67
C HIS A 186 21.23 16.58 1.08
N GLU A 187 20.30 16.32 0.18
CA GLU A 187 19.47 17.35 -0.46
C GLU A 187 18.33 17.80 0.46
N THR A 188 17.92 16.93 1.41
CA THR A 188 16.89 17.26 2.40
C THR A 188 17.40 18.11 3.56
N SER A 189 18.73 18.16 3.78
CA SER A 189 19.34 18.89 4.91
C SER A 189 19.76 20.34 4.58
N LEU A 190 19.79 20.74 3.33
CA LEU A 190 20.33 22.01 2.90
C LEU A 190 19.29 23.14 2.67
N HIS A 191 18.01 22.85 2.87
CA HIS A 191 16.92 23.79 2.55
C HIS A 191 15.85 23.94 3.64
N LEU A 192 16.20 23.64 4.91
CA LEU A 192 15.34 23.90 6.08
C LEU A 192 15.88 25.04 6.92
#